data_ed411fb765f4a3e97100850666147009
#
_entry.id   ed411fb765f4a3e97100850666147009
#
_cell.length_a   1.000
_cell.length_b   1.000
_cell.length_c   1.000
_cell.angle_alpha   90.00
_cell.angle_beta   90.00
_cell.angle_gamma   90.00
#
_symmetry.space_group_name_H-M   'P 1'
#
loop_
_entity.id
_entity.type
_entity.pdbx_description
1 polymer ?
#
loop_
_entity_poly.entity_id
_entity_poly.type
_entity_poly.pdbx_seq_one_letter_code
_entity_poly.pdbx_strand_id
1 'polypeptide(L)'
;MNTLCPSCHTKNRVPDERLEENAKCGRCGHALFDGEVINATASSFDALLSDDLPVVIDFWAPWCGPCRSFAPIFEDIAQDRANAIRFIKVDTEAEPALSARFGIRSIPTIMVFKNGERVDVLNGAMPKEPFNQWLDEALGE
;
A
#
# COMPACT_ATOMS: atom_id res chain seq x y z
N MET A 1 5.16 -14.87 9.21
CA MET A 1 5.43 -14.04 8.04
C MET A 1 6.39 -12.92 8.34
N ASN A 2 6.97 -12.33 7.33
CA ASN A 2 7.83 -11.17 7.46
C ASN A 2 7.09 -9.93 6.96
N THR A 3 7.07 -8.88 7.77
CA THR A 3 6.45 -7.61 7.39
C THR A 3 7.35 -6.45 7.76
N LEU A 4 7.26 -5.37 6.99
CA LEU A 4 8.09 -4.19 7.24
C LEU A 4 7.39 -3.24 8.21
N CYS A 5 8.19 -2.65 9.09
CA CYS A 5 7.68 -1.58 9.95
C CYS A 5 7.29 -0.38 9.10
N PRO A 6 6.06 0.14 9.24
CA PRO A 6 5.64 1.31 8.45
C PRO A 6 6.43 2.58 8.78
N SER A 7 7.10 2.62 9.93
CA SER A 7 7.88 3.79 10.35
C SER A 7 9.34 3.70 9.95
N CYS A 8 10.06 2.63 10.35
CA CYS A 8 11.50 2.53 10.12
C CYS A 8 11.91 1.55 9.01
N HIS A 9 10.94 0.85 8.42
CA HIS A 9 11.10 -0.12 7.33
C HIS A 9 11.96 -1.34 7.70
N THR A 10 12.18 -1.60 8.99
CA THR A 10 12.86 -2.81 9.45
C THR A 10 11.94 -4.01 9.22
N LYS A 11 12.52 -5.10 8.67
CA LYS A 11 11.77 -6.34 8.47
C LYS A 11 11.58 -7.03 9.84
N ASN A 12 10.33 -7.35 10.14
CA ASN A 12 9.94 -8.03 11.38
C ASN A 12 9.30 -9.38 11.04
N ARG A 13 9.62 -10.39 11.84
CA ARG A 13 8.95 -11.68 11.75
C ARG A 13 7.77 -11.68 12.72
N VAL A 14 6.57 -11.92 12.20
CA VAL A 14 5.34 -12.01 13.00
C VAL A 14 4.74 -13.39 12.80
N PRO A 15 4.70 -14.24 13.85
CA PRO A 15 4.02 -15.53 13.75
C PRO A 15 2.54 -15.36 13.44
N ASP A 16 1.94 -16.29 12.69
CA ASP A 16 0.54 -16.20 12.27
C ASP A 16 -0.41 -16.09 13.46
N GLU A 17 -0.11 -16.77 14.55
CA GLU A 17 -0.91 -16.71 15.79
C GLU A 17 -0.87 -15.35 16.47
N ARG A 18 0.04 -14.46 16.08
CA ARG A 18 0.19 -13.13 16.67
C ARG A 18 -0.28 -11.99 15.77
N LEU A 19 -0.88 -12.29 14.62
CA LEU A 19 -1.33 -11.25 13.68
C LEU A 19 -2.44 -10.37 14.25
N GLU A 20 -3.25 -10.91 15.15
CA GLU A 20 -4.35 -10.19 15.80
C GLU A 20 -3.90 -9.42 17.04
N GLU A 21 -2.68 -9.64 17.51
CA GLU A 21 -2.12 -8.91 18.64
C GLU A 21 -1.53 -7.58 18.17
N ASN A 22 -1.38 -6.64 19.10
CA ASN A 22 -0.74 -5.34 18.81
C ASN A 22 0.76 -5.53 18.64
N ALA A 23 1.19 -6.18 17.56
CA ALA A 23 2.58 -6.42 17.28
C ALA A 23 3.32 -5.11 17.03
N LYS A 24 4.53 -5.01 17.59
CA LYS A 24 5.37 -3.81 17.49
C LYS A 24 6.70 -4.16 16.87
N CYS A 25 7.29 -3.16 16.17
CA CYS A 25 8.61 -3.31 15.59
C CYS A 25 9.65 -3.57 16.68
N GLY A 26 10.45 -4.62 16.50
CA GLY A 26 11.52 -4.97 17.44
C GLY A 26 12.64 -3.94 17.48
N ARG A 27 12.74 -3.06 16.49
CA ARG A 27 13.76 -2.02 16.44
C ARG A 27 13.30 -0.69 16.98
N CYS A 28 12.15 -0.17 16.53
CA CYS A 28 11.69 1.20 16.88
C CYS A 28 10.46 1.22 17.78
N GLY A 29 9.81 0.08 18.00
CA GLY A 29 8.62 -0.01 18.86
C GLY A 29 7.32 0.48 18.24
N HIS A 30 7.33 0.92 16.98
CA HIS A 30 6.13 1.38 16.30
C HIS A 30 5.17 0.20 16.02
N ALA A 31 3.86 0.43 16.08
CA ALA A 31 2.87 -0.59 15.75
C ALA A 31 3.05 -1.06 14.30
N LEU A 32 3.15 -2.36 14.08
CA LEU A 32 3.39 -2.92 12.74
C LEU A 32 2.16 -2.82 11.83
N PHE A 33 0.98 -2.87 12.41
CA PHE A 33 -0.28 -2.83 11.66
C PHE A 33 -1.10 -1.61 12.11
N ASP A 34 -0.53 -0.41 11.90
CA ASP A 34 -1.15 0.83 12.34
C ASP A 34 -2.29 1.31 11.44
N GLY A 35 -2.48 0.67 10.27
CA GLY A 35 -3.52 1.06 9.31
C GLY A 35 -3.24 2.34 8.55
N GLU A 36 -2.06 2.93 8.71
CA GLU A 36 -1.69 4.14 7.99
C GLU A 36 -1.24 3.85 6.57
N VAL A 37 -1.52 4.77 5.65
CA VAL A 37 -0.97 4.72 4.30
C VAL A 37 0.47 5.21 4.34
N ILE A 38 1.39 4.44 3.78
CA ILE A 38 2.82 4.74 3.79
C ILE A 38 3.18 5.54 2.53
N ASN A 39 3.85 6.67 2.69
CA ASN A 39 4.40 7.43 1.57
C ASN A 39 5.71 6.77 1.13
N ALA A 40 5.73 6.15 -0.04
CA ALA A 40 6.91 5.49 -0.56
C ALA A 40 7.75 6.47 -1.38
N THR A 41 9.06 6.32 -1.28
CA THR A 41 10.05 7.06 -2.09
C THR A 41 10.84 6.07 -2.92
N ALA A 42 11.65 6.57 -3.85
CA ALA A 42 12.53 5.71 -4.65
C ALA A 42 13.44 4.84 -3.77
N SER A 43 13.86 5.37 -2.60
CA SER A 43 14.75 4.64 -1.70
C SER A 43 14.05 3.58 -0.84
N SER A 44 12.73 3.70 -0.60
CA SER A 44 11.99 2.77 0.26
C SER A 44 11.12 1.78 -0.52
N PHE A 45 10.85 2.05 -1.79
CA PHE A 45 9.84 1.34 -2.58
C PHE A 45 10.10 -0.18 -2.65
N ASP A 46 11.30 -0.58 -3.05
CA ASP A 46 11.59 -2.01 -3.23
C ASP A 46 11.55 -2.78 -1.92
N ALA A 47 11.98 -2.16 -0.83
CA ALA A 47 11.87 -2.77 0.50
C ALA A 47 10.40 -2.98 0.87
N LEU A 48 9.55 -1.98 0.63
CA LEU A 48 8.12 -2.08 0.92
C LEU A 48 7.43 -3.17 0.09
N LEU A 49 7.84 -3.35 -1.18
CA LEU A 49 7.31 -4.42 -2.03
C LEU A 49 7.72 -5.81 -1.56
N SER A 50 8.78 -5.93 -0.76
CA SER A 50 9.26 -7.23 -0.28
C SER A 50 8.45 -7.79 0.90
N ASP A 51 7.43 -7.07 1.35
CA ASP A 51 6.54 -7.52 2.42
C ASP A 51 5.82 -8.81 2.03
N ASP A 52 5.60 -9.71 3.00
CA ASP A 52 4.83 -10.93 2.78
C ASP A 52 3.33 -10.63 2.61
N LEU A 53 2.86 -9.52 3.15
CA LEU A 53 1.49 -9.06 2.88
C LEU A 53 1.38 -8.57 1.45
N PRO A 54 0.19 -8.70 0.82
CA PRO A 54 -0.07 -7.99 -0.43
C PRO A 54 0.13 -6.49 -0.24
N VAL A 55 0.57 -5.82 -1.30
CA VAL A 55 0.84 -4.38 -1.29
C VAL A 55 -0.05 -3.71 -2.33
N VAL A 56 -0.76 -2.68 -1.92
CA VAL A 56 -1.61 -1.87 -2.80
C VAL A 56 -1.01 -0.49 -2.90
N ILE A 57 -0.77 -0.03 -4.11
CA ILE A 57 -0.08 1.22 -4.39
C ILE A 57 -1.02 2.19 -5.10
N ASP A 58 -1.14 3.41 -4.57
CA ASP A 58 -1.83 4.52 -5.20
C ASP A 58 -0.81 5.50 -5.80
N PHE A 59 -0.72 5.54 -7.12
CA PHE A 59 0.08 6.55 -7.83
C PHE A 59 -0.78 7.79 -8.03
N TRP A 60 -0.37 8.90 -7.46
CA TRP A 60 -1.16 10.13 -7.37
C TRP A 60 -0.31 11.38 -7.57
N ALA A 61 -0.95 12.55 -7.60
CA ALA A 61 -0.25 13.83 -7.54
C ALA A 61 -1.10 14.85 -6.76
N PRO A 62 -0.47 15.83 -6.09
CA PRO A 62 -1.19 16.81 -5.26
C PRO A 62 -2.20 17.67 -6.02
N TRP A 63 -1.96 17.93 -7.30
CA TRP A 63 -2.85 18.75 -8.14
C TRP A 63 -4.04 18.00 -8.72
N CYS A 64 -4.07 16.68 -8.57
CA CYS A 64 -5.08 15.82 -9.19
C CYS A 64 -6.35 15.78 -8.35
N GLY A 65 -7.45 16.32 -8.88
CA GLY A 65 -8.74 16.34 -8.19
C GLY A 65 -9.26 14.94 -7.84
N PRO A 66 -9.37 14.01 -8.81
CA PRO A 66 -9.80 12.64 -8.51
C PRO A 66 -8.92 11.93 -7.49
N CYS A 67 -7.61 12.19 -7.49
CA CYS A 67 -6.68 11.64 -6.49
C CYS A 67 -7.05 12.12 -5.09
N ARG A 68 -7.35 13.42 -4.94
CA ARG A 68 -7.72 13.99 -3.64
C ARG A 68 -9.06 13.45 -3.15
N SER A 69 -10.01 13.27 -4.05
CA SER A 69 -11.32 12.69 -3.71
C SER A 69 -11.21 11.23 -3.30
N PHE A 70 -10.27 10.50 -3.88
CA PHE A 70 -10.04 9.10 -3.58
C PHE A 70 -9.23 8.88 -2.30
N ALA A 71 -8.42 9.85 -1.89
CA ALA A 71 -7.53 9.71 -0.72
C ALA A 71 -8.25 9.26 0.55
N PRO A 72 -9.38 9.87 0.96
CA PRO A 72 -10.10 9.40 2.16
C PRO A 72 -10.60 7.97 2.04
N ILE A 73 -11.02 7.55 0.85
CA ILE A 73 -11.49 6.20 0.57
C ILE A 73 -10.35 5.20 0.76
N PHE A 74 -9.19 5.52 0.21
CA PHE A 74 -7.98 4.69 0.32
C PHE A 74 -7.53 4.56 1.78
N GLU A 75 -7.54 5.67 2.51
CA GLU A 75 -7.18 5.70 3.93
C GLU A 75 -8.14 4.88 4.79
N ASP A 76 -9.46 4.97 4.55
CA ASP A 76 -10.46 4.19 5.28
C ASP A 76 -10.25 2.69 5.08
N ILE A 77 -10.01 2.28 3.84
CA ILE A 77 -9.81 0.87 3.52
C ILE A 77 -8.47 0.37 4.08
N ALA A 78 -7.45 1.23 4.10
CA ALA A 78 -6.18 0.89 4.74
C ALA A 78 -6.36 0.56 6.22
N GLN A 79 -7.19 1.30 6.93
CA GLN A 79 -7.49 1.00 8.33
C GLN A 79 -8.32 -0.27 8.49
N ASP A 80 -9.31 -0.46 7.63
CA ASP A 80 -10.17 -1.64 7.67
C ASP A 80 -9.38 -2.94 7.43
N ARG A 81 -8.31 -2.89 6.66
CA ARG A 81 -7.53 -4.06 6.27
C ARG A 81 -6.08 -4.02 6.76
N ALA A 82 -5.83 -3.35 7.88
CA ALA A 82 -4.49 -3.09 8.40
C ALA A 82 -3.64 -4.34 8.60
N ASN A 83 -4.24 -5.46 9.00
CA ASN A 83 -3.52 -6.71 9.27
C ASN A 83 -3.38 -7.61 8.04
N ALA A 84 -3.99 -7.24 6.92
CA ALA A 84 -4.08 -8.10 5.75
C ALA A 84 -3.35 -7.54 4.53
N ILE A 85 -3.22 -6.23 4.42
CA ILE A 85 -2.71 -5.55 3.23
C ILE A 85 -1.86 -4.35 3.65
N ARG A 86 -0.76 -4.11 2.94
CA ARG A 86 0.02 -2.88 3.06
C ARG A 86 -0.46 -1.88 2.01
N PHE A 87 -0.83 -0.69 2.46
CA PHE A 87 -1.29 0.39 1.58
C PHE A 87 -0.20 1.44 1.50
N ILE A 88 0.29 1.71 0.29
CA ILE A 88 1.31 2.73 0.07
C ILE A 88 0.85 3.68 -1.03
N LYS A 89 1.40 4.88 -1.04
CA LYS A 89 1.17 5.83 -2.11
C LYS A 89 2.47 6.42 -2.61
N VAL A 90 2.50 6.73 -3.89
CA VAL A 90 3.64 7.32 -4.58
C VAL A 90 3.20 8.61 -5.24
N ASP A 91 3.80 9.72 -4.82
CA ASP A 91 3.60 11.02 -5.47
C ASP A 91 4.43 11.02 -6.76
N THR A 92 3.73 10.99 -7.89
CA THR A 92 4.38 10.86 -9.21
C THR A 92 5.25 12.07 -9.57
N GLU A 93 5.00 13.22 -8.97
CA GLU A 93 5.82 14.40 -9.20
C GLU A 93 7.08 14.42 -8.34
N ALA A 94 6.95 13.99 -7.08
CA ALA A 94 8.09 13.88 -6.17
C ALA A 94 9.01 12.70 -6.56
N GLU A 95 8.45 11.63 -7.15
CA GLU A 95 9.16 10.40 -7.48
C GLU A 95 9.06 10.08 -8.97
N PRO A 96 9.66 10.91 -9.84
CA PRO A 96 9.54 10.71 -11.30
C PRO A 96 10.15 9.40 -11.78
N ALA A 97 11.17 8.88 -11.10
CA ALA A 97 11.79 7.61 -11.46
C ALA A 97 10.82 6.44 -11.27
N LEU A 98 10.02 6.46 -10.18
CA LEU A 98 9.00 5.43 -9.95
C LEU A 98 7.87 5.54 -10.95
N SER A 99 7.43 6.76 -11.26
CA SER A 99 6.41 6.99 -12.27
C SER A 99 6.84 6.44 -13.64
N ALA A 100 8.07 6.70 -14.03
CA ALA A 100 8.63 6.19 -15.29
C ALA A 100 8.78 4.68 -15.29
N ARG A 101 9.24 4.10 -14.17
CA ARG A 101 9.43 2.65 -14.01
C ARG A 101 8.14 1.86 -14.27
N PHE A 102 7.01 2.40 -13.84
CA PHE A 102 5.71 1.73 -13.99
C PHE A 102 4.88 2.28 -15.16
N GLY A 103 5.45 3.21 -15.95
CA GLY A 103 4.77 3.75 -17.12
C GLY A 103 3.48 4.47 -16.79
N ILE A 104 3.44 5.21 -15.67
CA ILE A 104 2.23 5.88 -15.21
C ILE A 104 1.87 7.02 -16.18
N ARG A 105 0.69 6.92 -16.81
CA ARG A 105 0.19 7.91 -17.77
C ARG A 105 -1.05 8.63 -17.33
N SER A 106 -1.80 8.02 -16.42
CA SER A 106 -3.01 8.59 -15.84
C SER A 106 -2.98 8.40 -14.34
N ILE A 107 -3.60 9.29 -13.61
CA ILE A 107 -3.70 9.23 -12.15
C ILE A 107 -5.12 9.53 -11.68
N PRO A 108 -5.57 8.88 -10.59
CA PRO A 108 -4.83 7.86 -9.86
C PRO A 108 -4.72 6.56 -10.64
N THR A 109 -3.62 5.86 -10.47
CA THR A 109 -3.47 4.47 -10.92
C THR A 109 -3.19 3.63 -9.68
N ILE A 110 -3.97 2.58 -9.47
CA ILE A 110 -3.83 1.70 -8.32
C ILE A 110 -3.32 0.34 -8.81
N MET A 111 -2.27 -0.16 -8.16
CA MET A 111 -1.68 -1.46 -8.50
C MET A 111 -1.70 -2.35 -7.26
N VAL A 112 -1.97 -3.64 -7.47
CA VAL A 112 -1.88 -4.67 -6.42
C VAL A 112 -0.71 -5.58 -6.72
N PHE A 113 0.15 -5.78 -5.71
CA PHE A 113 1.29 -6.69 -5.79
C PHE A 113 1.13 -7.80 -4.75
N LYS A 114 1.46 -9.03 -5.16
CA LYS A 114 1.55 -10.19 -4.26
C LYS A 114 2.90 -10.86 -4.48
N ASN A 115 3.66 -11.05 -3.41
CA ASN A 115 4.99 -11.67 -3.48
C ASN A 115 5.91 -10.96 -4.48
N GLY A 116 5.83 -9.64 -4.53
CA GLY A 116 6.64 -8.82 -5.44
C GLY A 116 6.16 -8.76 -6.88
N GLU A 117 5.08 -9.45 -7.23
CA GLU A 117 4.54 -9.47 -8.58
C GLU A 117 3.22 -8.71 -8.69
N ARG A 118 3.09 -7.89 -9.75
CA ARG A 118 1.86 -7.17 -10.01
C ARG A 118 0.76 -8.14 -10.47
N VAL A 119 -0.37 -8.14 -9.75
CA VAL A 119 -1.49 -9.04 -10.06
C VAL A 119 -2.68 -8.31 -10.68
N ASP A 120 -2.82 -7.00 -10.46
CA ASP A 120 -3.88 -6.22 -11.08
C ASP A 120 -3.55 -4.72 -11.11
N VAL A 121 -4.23 -3.99 -11.99
CA VAL A 121 -4.10 -2.54 -12.17
C VAL A 121 -5.49 -1.94 -12.36
N LEU A 122 -5.75 -0.83 -11.68
CA LEU A 122 -6.97 -0.05 -11.83
C LEU A 122 -6.59 1.39 -12.20
N ASN A 123 -7.13 1.88 -13.31
CA ASN A 123 -6.92 3.27 -13.73
C ASN A 123 -8.15 4.09 -13.38
N GLY A 124 -7.99 5.06 -12.48
CA GLY A 124 -9.05 5.93 -12.03
C GLY A 124 -9.49 5.67 -10.60
N ALA A 125 -10.31 6.59 -10.08
CA ALA A 125 -10.85 6.49 -8.73
C ALA A 125 -12.17 5.71 -8.73
N MET A 126 -12.47 5.05 -7.63
CA MET A 126 -13.72 4.34 -7.40
C MET A 126 -14.31 4.68 -6.04
N PRO A 127 -15.65 4.63 -5.89
CA PRO A 127 -16.27 4.64 -4.56
C PRO A 127 -15.79 3.46 -3.71
N LYS A 128 -15.97 3.58 -2.39
CA LYS A 128 -15.43 2.62 -1.42
C LYS A 128 -15.86 1.17 -1.70
N GLU A 129 -17.15 0.93 -1.90
CA GLU A 129 -17.68 -0.43 -2.09
C GLU A 129 -17.14 -1.11 -3.36
N PRO A 130 -17.22 -0.48 -4.55
CA PRO A 130 -16.62 -1.07 -5.75
C PRO A 130 -15.11 -1.27 -5.62
N PHE A 131 -14.41 -0.37 -4.93
CA PHE A 131 -12.98 -0.53 -4.72
C PHE A 131 -12.68 -1.74 -3.85
N ASN A 132 -13.43 -1.94 -2.77
CA ASN A 132 -13.30 -3.13 -1.93
C ASN A 132 -13.53 -4.42 -2.72
N GLN A 133 -14.56 -4.44 -3.58
CA GLN A 133 -14.83 -5.59 -4.45
C GLN A 133 -13.67 -5.86 -5.40
N TRP A 134 -13.14 -4.80 -6.02
CA TRP A 134 -12.00 -4.94 -6.92
C TRP A 134 -10.78 -5.51 -6.19
N LEU A 135 -10.51 -5.06 -4.95
CA LEU A 135 -9.42 -5.60 -4.14
C LEU A 135 -9.62 -7.08 -3.84
N ASP A 136 -10.83 -7.48 -3.46
CA ASP A 136 -11.14 -8.88 -3.16
C ASP A 136 -10.89 -9.77 -4.40
N GLU A 137 -11.32 -9.32 -5.57
CA GLU A 137 -11.09 -10.04 -6.81
C GLU A 137 -9.60 -10.11 -7.17
N ALA A 138 -8.88 -8.99 -7.03
CA ALA A 138 -7.46 -8.93 -7.33
C ALA A 138 -6.65 -9.84 -6.40
N LEU A 139 -7.06 -9.98 -5.14
CA LEU A 139 -6.40 -10.82 -4.16
C LEU A 139 -6.85 -12.27 -4.20
N GLY A 140 -7.85 -12.61 -5.01
CA GLY A 140 -8.36 -13.98 -5.14
C GLY A 140 -9.28 -14.40 -4.01
N GLU A 141 -9.95 -13.44 -3.40
CA GLU A 141 -10.88 -13.69 -2.28
C GLU A 141 -12.32 -13.71 -2.73
#